data_ca9550fdffac4ce39bd524ce37db3949
#
_entry.id   ca9550fdffac4ce39bd524ce37db3949
#
_cell.length_a   1.000
_cell.length_b   1.000
_cell.length_c   1.000
_cell.angle_alpha   90.00
_cell.angle_beta   90.00
_cell.angle_gamma   90.00
#
_symmetry.space_group_name_H-M   'P 1'
#
loop_
_entity.id
_entity.type
_entity.pdbx_description
1 polymer ?
#
loop_
_entity_poly.entity_id
_entity_poly.type
_entity_poly.pdbx_seq_one_letter_code
_entity_poly.pdbx_strand_id
1 'polypeptide(L)'
;MSQIVVGYDGSETSDRALDQAIELAKGLGDTIVVVFGYAPPGIWGGEIAEHEEAIEELGTKVTGQAQARAAAAGIEIEVQMVAKRGSEALVDIAVSRRARMIVVGSYGETPLKGAIIGSTAYKLLHQAETPVLVVPPPA
;
A
#
# COMPACT_ATOMS: atom_id res chain seq x y z
N MET A 1 -0.02 -21.18 -4.49
CA MET A 1 -0.55 -20.02 -3.76
C MET A 1 0.39 -18.85 -3.95
N SER A 2 -0.07 -17.81 -4.59
CA SER A 2 0.70 -16.59 -4.80
C SER A 2 0.31 -15.51 -3.79
N GLN A 3 1.01 -14.36 -3.84
CA GLN A 3 0.69 -13.21 -2.99
C GLN A 3 0.27 -12.02 -3.85
N ILE A 4 -0.65 -11.23 -3.34
CA ILE A 4 -1.02 -9.93 -3.90
C ILE A 4 -0.45 -8.87 -2.95
N VAL A 5 0.29 -7.93 -3.49
CA VAL A 5 0.87 -6.82 -2.72
C VAL A 5 -0.03 -5.61 -2.86
N VAL A 6 -0.42 -5.00 -1.74
CA VAL A 6 -1.31 -3.84 -1.73
C VAL A 6 -0.59 -2.64 -1.13
N GLY A 7 -0.54 -1.55 -1.87
CA GLY A 7 -0.07 -0.27 -1.34
C GLY A 7 -1.18 0.39 -0.54
N TYR A 8 -0.92 0.71 0.72
CA TYR A 8 -1.95 1.18 1.63
C TYR A 8 -1.44 2.33 2.50
N ASP A 9 -2.17 3.44 2.50
CA ASP A 9 -1.85 4.61 3.31
C ASP A 9 -3.00 5.05 4.22
N GLY A 10 -4.08 4.28 4.28
CA GLY A 10 -5.27 4.60 5.07
C GLY A 10 -6.26 5.51 4.38
N SER A 11 -5.94 5.98 3.18
CA SER A 11 -6.87 6.81 2.40
C SER A 11 -8.05 6.00 1.87
N GLU A 12 -9.11 6.69 1.49
CA GLU A 12 -10.30 6.06 0.92
C GLU A 12 -9.98 5.25 -0.34
N THR A 13 -9.11 5.77 -1.20
CA THR A 13 -8.70 5.05 -2.41
C THR A 13 -7.87 3.81 -2.08
N SER A 14 -7.01 3.86 -1.06
CA SER A 14 -6.27 2.68 -0.63
C SER A 14 -7.19 1.65 0.04
N ASP A 15 -8.24 2.07 0.74
CA ASP A 15 -9.27 1.17 1.25
C ASP A 15 -9.96 0.43 0.11
N ARG A 16 -10.31 1.12 -0.96
CA ARG A 16 -10.91 0.49 -2.14
C ARG A 16 -9.95 -0.48 -2.81
N ALA A 17 -8.66 -0.11 -2.88
CA ALA A 17 -7.63 -1.00 -3.41
C ALA A 17 -7.53 -2.28 -2.58
N LEU A 18 -7.53 -2.15 -1.26
CA LEU A 18 -7.50 -3.29 -0.36
C LEU A 18 -8.74 -4.18 -0.53
N ASP A 19 -9.94 -3.58 -0.61
CA ASP A 19 -11.17 -4.34 -0.85
C ASP A 19 -11.12 -5.12 -2.16
N GLN A 20 -10.63 -4.51 -3.22
CA GLN A 20 -10.47 -5.17 -4.52
C GLN A 20 -9.48 -6.33 -4.44
N ALA A 21 -8.36 -6.12 -3.75
CA ALA A 21 -7.35 -7.15 -3.55
C ALA A 21 -7.90 -8.33 -2.73
N ILE A 22 -8.69 -8.05 -1.71
CA ILE A 22 -9.34 -9.09 -0.90
C ILE A 22 -10.26 -9.95 -1.77
N GLU A 23 -11.06 -9.33 -2.59
CA GLU A 23 -11.97 -10.05 -3.50
C GLU A 23 -11.19 -10.93 -4.47
N LEU A 24 -10.13 -10.40 -5.07
CA LEU A 24 -9.27 -11.17 -5.97
C LEU A 24 -8.55 -12.31 -5.25
N ALA A 25 -8.01 -12.06 -4.07
CA ALA A 25 -7.30 -13.07 -3.29
C ALA A 25 -8.21 -14.25 -2.95
N LYS A 26 -9.46 -13.97 -2.57
CA LYS A 26 -10.44 -15.03 -2.28
C LYS A 26 -10.72 -15.88 -3.52
N GLY A 27 -10.87 -15.23 -4.66
CA GLY A 27 -11.16 -15.93 -5.91
C GLY A 27 -9.97 -16.74 -6.44
N LEU A 28 -8.76 -16.27 -6.22
CA LEU A 28 -7.54 -16.90 -6.71
C LEU A 28 -6.88 -17.85 -5.71
N GLY A 29 -7.30 -17.82 -4.45
CA GLY A 29 -6.64 -18.58 -3.38
C GLY A 29 -5.29 -17.99 -2.97
N ASP A 30 -5.11 -16.69 -3.18
CA ASP A 30 -3.87 -15.98 -2.85
C ASP A 30 -3.92 -15.39 -1.45
N THR A 31 -2.74 -15.05 -0.91
CA THR A 31 -2.59 -14.30 0.33
C THR A 31 -2.28 -12.83 0.01
N ILE A 32 -2.45 -11.95 1.00
CA ILE A 32 -2.25 -10.51 0.83
C ILE A 32 -1.13 -10.02 1.72
N VAL A 33 -0.25 -9.20 1.16
CA VAL A 33 0.74 -8.42 1.89
C VAL A 33 0.40 -6.95 1.70
N VAL A 34 0.07 -6.27 2.78
CA VAL A 34 -0.20 -4.83 2.77
C VAL A 34 1.10 -4.10 3.08
N VAL A 35 1.46 -3.16 2.24
CA VAL A 35 2.71 -2.40 2.37
C VAL A 35 2.41 -0.93 2.63
N PHE A 36 2.94 -0.44 3.74
CA PHE A 36 2.98 0.98 4.07
C PHE A 36 4.41 1.47 3.91
N GLY A 37 4.64 2.27 2.86
CA GLY A 37 5.95 2.89 2.62
C GLY A 37 6.00 4.27 3.26
N TYR A 38 7.12 4.61 3.89
CA TYR A 38 7.32 5.91 4.49
C TYR A 38 8.73 6.42 4.18
N ALA A 39 8.87 7.75 4.12
CA ALA A 39 10.18 8.35 3.92
C ALA A 39 11.06 8.10 5.15
N PRO A 40 12.31 7.63 4.98
CA PRO A 40 13.20 7.46 6.11
C PRO A 40 13.46 8.78 6.81
N PRO A 41 13.74 8.78 8.14
CA PRO A 41 14.01 10.02 8.85
C PRO A 41 15.17 10.79 8.21
N GLY A 42 14.98 12.09 8.05
CA GLY A 42 16.00 12.97 7.48
C GLY A 42 17.24 13.08 8.37
N ILE A 43 18.35 13.53 7.76
CA ILE A 43 19.67 13.64 8.42
C ILE A 43 19.71 14.84 9.39
N TRP A 44 18.58 15.46 9.67
CA TRP A 44 18.51 16.74 10.36
C TRP A 44 18.24 16.59 11.86
N GLY A 45 19.29 16.39 12.65
CA GLY A 45 19.39 16.69 14.06
C GLY A 45 18.31 16.10 14.98
N GLY A 46 17.81 16.92 15.89
CA GLY A 46 16.87 16.51 16.94
C GLY A 46 15.45 16.12 16.51
N GLU A 47 15.13 16.22 15.24
CA GLU A 47 13.81 15.87 14.72
C GLU A 47 13.63 14.37 14.43
N ILE A 48 14.72 13.58 14.47
CA ILE A 48 14.69 12.16 14.13
C ILE A 48 13.80 11.36 15.08
N ALA A 49 13.91 11.60 16.40
CA ALA A 49 13.12 10.86 17.40
C ALA A 49 11.62 11.17 17.28
N GLU A 50 11.28 12.45 17.08
CA GLU A 50 9.89 12.88 16.88
C GLU A 50 9.29 12.29 15.60
N HIS A 51 10.10 12.25 14.53
CA HIS A 51 9.69 11.67 13.26
C HIS A 51 9.44 10.17 13.39
N GLU A 52 10.32 9.44 14.08
CA GLU A 52 10.15 8.01 14.34
C GLU A 52 8.89 7.74 15.15
N GLU A 53 8.62 8.52 16.20
CA GLU A 53 7.40 8.40 16.99
C GLU A 53 6.15 8.63 16.14
N ALA A 54 6.15 9.68 15.31
CA ALA A 54 5.04 9.99 14.42
C ALA A 54 4.80 8.86 13.42
N ILE A 55 5.86 8.26 12.88
CA ILE A 55 5.77 7.12 11.94
C ILE A 55 5.21 5.89 12.67
N GLU A 56 5.66 5.60 13.89
CA GLU A 56 5.13 4.47 14.67
C GLU A 56 3.65 4.61 14.96
N GLU A 57 3.20 5.81 15.36
CA GLU A 57 1.79 6.08 15.61
C GLU A 57 0.95 5.93 14.34
N LEU A 58 1.42 6.51 13.25
CA LEU A 58 0.74 6.41 11.96
C LEU A 58 0.71 4.96 11.48
N GLY A 59 1.82 4.25 11.60
CA GLY A 59 1.91 2.84 11.22
C GLY A 59 0.96 1.95 12.01
N THR A 60 0.84 2.18 13.31
CA THR A 60 -0.10 1.46 14.17
C THR A 60 -1.54 1.70 13.73
N LYS A 61 -1.88 2.95 13.45
CA LYS A 61 -3.22 3.35 13.00
C LYS A 61 -3.54 2.72 11.65
N VAL A 62 -2.64 2.85 10.68
CA VAL A 62 -2.83 2.34 9.32
C VAL A 62 -2.90 0.81 9.31
N THR A 63 -2.01 0.16 10.05
CA THR A 63 -2.00 -1.30 10.20
C THR A 63 -3.31 -1.80 10.80
N GLY A 64 -3.75 -1.16 11.89
CA GLY A 64 -5.02 -1.52 12.55
C GLY A 64 -6.22 -1.36 11.63
N GLN A 65 -6.26 -0.30 10.85
CA GLN A 65 -7.32 -0.05 9.88
C GLN A 65 -7.37 -1.14 8.79
N ALA A 66 -6.22 -1.49 8.23
CA ALA A 66 -6.12 -2.54 7.21
C ALA A 66 -6.52 -3.91 7.78
N GLN A 67 -6.03 -4.24 8.97
CA GLN A 67 -6.35 -5.52 9.62
C GLN A 67 -7.84 -5.64 9.96
N ALA A 68 -8.46 -4.56 10.44
CA ALA A 68 -9.89 -4.54 10.74
C ALA A 68 -10.73 -4.77 9.47
N ARG A 69 -10.33 -4.15 8.38
CA ARG A 69 -11.00 -4.29 7.09
C ARG A 69 -10.90 -5.72 6.55
N ALA A 70 -9.72 -6.32 6.65
CA ALA A 70 -9.49 -7.70 6.23
C ALA A 70 -10.25 -8.69 7.12
N ALA A 71 -10.25 -8.48 8.43
CA ALA A 71 -10.98 -9.33 9.37
C ALA A 71 -12.49 -9.30 9.10
N ALA A 72 -13.05 -8.14 8.80
CA ALA A 72 -14.47 -7.99 8.45
C ALA A 72 -14.81 -8.78 7.18
N ALA A 73 -13.86 -8.98 6.29
CA ALA A 73 -14.02 -9.77 5.08
C ALA A 73 -13.63 -11.25 5.26
N GLY A 74 -13.21 -11.64 6.45
CA GLY A 74 -12.85 -13.03 6.78
C GLY A 74 -11.50 -13.49 6.25
N ILE A 75 -10.56 -12.57 6.04
CA ILE A 75 -9.23 -12.89 5.52
C ILE A 75 -8.14 -12.34 6.46
N GLU A 76 -7.04 -13.07 6.55
CA GLU A 76 -5.85 -12.59 7.25
C GLU A 76 -4.91 -11.93 6.26
N ILE A 77 -4.21 -10.90 6.72
CA ILE A 77 -3.21 -10.18 5.91
C ILE A 77 -1.90 -10.08 6.68
N GLU A 78 -0.80 -9.98 5.94
CA GLU A 78 0.48 -9.58 6.49
C GLU A 78 0.64 -8.08 6.23
N VAL A 79 1.19 -7.34 7.19
CA VAL A 79 1.46 -5.91 7.02
C VAL A 79 2.96 -5.67 7.14
N GLN A 80 3.52 -4.95 6.17
CA GLN A 80 4.93 -4.56 6.14
C GLN A 80 5.04 -3.04 6.14
N MET A 81 5.79 -2.50 7.08
CA MET A 81 6.18 -1.10 7.07
C MET A 81 7.60 -1.01 6.51
N VAL A 82 7.80 -0.21 5.48
CA VAL A 82 9.08 -0.14 4.78
C VAL A 82 9.57 1.31 4.72
N ALA A 83 10.81 1.53 5.15
CA ALA A 83 11.44 2.86 5.16
C ALA A 83 11.91 3.27 3.76
N LYS A 84 10.99 3.26 2.81
CA LYS A 84 11.19 3.67 1.41
C LYS A 84 9.92 4.32 0.93
N ARG A 85 10.03 5.16 -0.07
CA ARG A 85 8.84 5.78 -0.69
C ARG A 85 7.93 4.69 -1.27
N GLY A 86 6.64 4.97 -1.29
CA GLY A 86 5.61 3.99 -1.62
C GLY A 86 5.89 3.13 -2.85
N SER A 87 6.25 3.74 -3.99
CA SER A 87 6.52 2.98 -5.21
C SER A 87 7.73 2.05 -5.09
N GLU A 88 8.81 2.53 -4.47
CA GLU A 88 10.02 1.72 -4.26
C GLU A 88 9.75 0.55 -3.31
N ALA A 89 9.04 0.81 -2.22
CA ALA A 89 8.67 -0.23 -1.26
C ALA A 89 7.84 -1.33 -1.94
N LEU A 90 6.88 -0.93 -2.75
CA LEU A 90 6.00 -1.87 -3.45
C LEU A 90 6.75 -2.72 -4.47
N VAL A 91 7.62 -2.09 -5.26
CA VAL A 91 8.43 -2.82 -6.24
C VAL A 91 9.34 -3.84 -5.54
N ASP A 92 10.03 -3.42 -4.48
CA ASP A 92 10.94 -4.29 -3.75
C ASP A 92 10.22 -5.50 -3.13
N ILE A 93 9.11 -5.27 -2.47
CA ILE A 93 8.33 -6.35 -1.85
C ILE A 93 7.75 -7.27 -2.91
N ALA A 94 7.22 -6.72 -4.00
CA ALA A 94 6.64 -7.54 -5.07
C ALA A 94 7.68 -8.46 -5.71
N VAL A 95 8.88 -7.95 -5.95
CA VAL A 95 9.98 -8.76 -6.52
C VAL A 95 10.42 -9.83 -5.53
N SER A 96 10.69 -9.46 -4.27
CA SER A 96 11.18 -10.40 -3.26
C SER A 96 10.16 -11.51 -2.95
N ARG A 97 8.88 -11.21 -3.05
CA ARG A 97 7.78 -12.15 -2.79
C ARG A 97 7.31 -12.88 -4.05
N ARG A 98 7.81 -12.52 -5.20
CA ARG A 98 7.32 -13.05 -6.49
C ARG A 98 5.80 -12.90 -6.59
N ALA A 99 5.33 -11.70 -6.26
CA ALA A 99 3.90 -11.43 -6.20
C ALA A 99 3.22 -11.57 -7.55
N ARG A 100 1.97 -11.99 -7.52
CA ARG A 100 1.13 -12.08 -8.71
C ARG A 100 0.84 -10.71 -9.29
N MET A 101 0.57 -9.74 -8.43
CA MET A 101 0.28 -8.36 -8.83
C MET A 101 0.48 -7.40 -7.66
N ILE A 102 0.55 -6.10 -8.01
CA ILE A 102 0.50 -5.00 -7.06
C ILE A 102 -0.84 -4.30 -7.26
N VAL A 103 -1.56 -4.01 -6.18
CA VAL A 103 -2.83 -3.28 -6.22
C VAL A 103 -2.67 -1.97 -5.47
N VAL A 104 -3.02 -0.86 -6.10
CA VAL A 104 -2.94 0.48 -5.50
C VAL A 104 -4.16 1.31 -5.88
N GLY A 105 -4.47 2.33 -5.07
CA GLY A 105 -5.43 3.34 -5.46
C GLY A 105 -4.85 4.25 -6.53
N SER A 106 -5.72 4.96 -7.25
CA SER A 106 -5.28 5.87 -8.32
C SER A 106 -4.59 7.13 -7.79
N TYR A 107 -4.88 7.53 -6.52
CA TYR A 107 -4.17 8.59 -5.81
C TYR A 107 -4.20 8.28 -4.30
N GLY A 108 -3.36 8.97 -3.52
CA GLY A 108 -3.32 8.79 -2.06
C GLY A 108 -4.27 9.73 -1.32
N GLU A 109 -3.84 10.26 -0.17
CA GLU A 109 -4.67 11.11 0.69
C GLU A 109 -5.12 12.41 0.05
N THR A 110 -4.32 12.96 -0.86
CA THR A 110 -4.64 14.24 -1.50
C THR A 110 -5.17 14.01 -2.90
N PRO A 111 -6.47 14.23 -3.14
CA PRO A 111 -7.02 14.18 -4.49
C PRO A 111 -6.36 15.26 -5.35
N LEU A 112 -5.87 14.86 -6.51
CA LEU A 112 -5.22 15.78 -7.43
C LEU A 112 -6.26 16.32 -8.41
N LYS A 113 -6.53 17.62 -8.36
CA LYS A 113 -7.45 18.27 -9.28
C LYS A 113 -6.92 18.15 -10.72
N GLY A 114 -7.74 17.61 -11.61
CA GLY A 114 -7.39 17.45 -13.01
C GLY A 114 -6.39 16.35 -13.32
N ALA A 115 -5.88 15.63 -12.30
CA ALA A 115 -5.01 14.49 -12.49
C ALA A 115 -5.81 13.20 -12.30
N ILE A 116 -5.62 12.26 -13.20
CA ILE A 116 -6.33 10.98 -13.17
C ILE A 116 -5.60 9.98 -12.27
N ILE A 117 -4.30 10.17 -12.06
CA ILE A 117 -3.46 9.20 -11.38
C ILE A 117 -2.42 9.90 -10.49
N GLY A 118 -2.22 9.35 -9.28
CA GLY A 118 -1.23 9.86 -8.34
C GLY A 118 0.18 9.39 -8.65
N SER A 119 1.17 9.96 -7.94
CA SER A 119 2.58 9.71 -8.21
C SER A 119 3.00 8.27 -7.97
N THR A 120 2.49 7.61 -6.94
CA THR A 120 2.83 6.20 -6.67
C THR A 120 2.36 5.29 -7.79
N ALA A 121 1.09 5.41 -8.19
CA ALA A 121 0.54 4.60 -9.26
C ALA A 121 1.25 4.89 -10.59
N TYR A 122 1.52 6.17 -10.89
CA TYR A 122 2.24 6.56 -12.09
C TYR A 122 3.64 5.93 -12.15
N LYS A 123 4.40 6.01 -11.06
CA LYS A 123 5.74 5.42 -10.99
C LYS A 123 5.70 3.91 -11.14
N LEU A 124 4.74 3.25 -10.51
CA LEU A 124 4.58 1.80 -10.62
C LEU A 124 4.33 1.36 -12.06
N LEU A 125 3.47 2.08 -12.79
CA LEU A 125 3.17 1.77 -14.18
C LEU A 125 4.41 1.86 -15.09
N HIS A 126 5.39 2.67 -14.71
CA HIS A 126 6.64 2.80 -15.47
C HIS A 126 7.76 1.90 -14.98
N GLN A 127 7.81 1.57 -13.69
CA GLN A 127 8.96 0.92 -13.07
C GLN A 127 8.73 -0.53 -12.68
N ALA A 128 7.49 -0.94 -12.45
CA ALA A 128 7.21 -2.29 -11.98
C ALA A 128 7.31 -3.32 -13.11
N GLU A 129 7.94 -4.44 -12.81
CA GLU A 129 7.91 -5.62 -13.69
C GLU A 129 6.72 -6.52 -13.33
N THR A 130 6.19 -6.38 -12.13
CA THR A 130 5.00 -7.09 -11.67
C THR A 130 3.75 -6.37 -12.21
N PRO A 131 2.71 -7.10 -12.64
CA PRO A 131 1.45 -6.46 -13.06
C PRO A 131 0.89 -5.54 -11.99
N VAL A 132 0.35 -4.41 -12.39
CA VAL A 132 -0.20 -3.39 -11.50
C VAL A 132 -1.68 -3.18 -11.79
N LEU A 133 -2.51 -3.32 -10.78
CA LEU A 133 -3.92 -2.97 -10.83
C LEU A 133 -4.13 -1.65 -10.10
N VAL A 134 -4.60 -0.65 -10.82
CA VAL A 134 -4.91 0.68 -10.26
C VAL A 134 -6.41 0.79 -10.07
N VAL A 135 -6.84 1.01 -8.82
CA VAL A 135 -8.27 1.07 -8.47
C VAL A 135 -8.69 2.53 -8.38
N PRO A 136 -9.66 2.97 -9.19
CA PRO A 136 -10.10 4.37 -9.18
C PRO A 136 -10.94 4.68 -7.94
N PRO A 137 -11.14 5.99 -7.64
CA PRO A 137 -12.06 6.39 -6.58
C PRO A 137 -13.50 6.03 -6.96
N PRO A 138 -14.44 6.08 -5.98
CA PRO A 138 -15.85 5.86 -6.29
C PRO A 138 -16.35 6.92 -7.27
N ALA A 139 -17.27 6.52 -8.09
CA ALA A 139 -17.89 7.40 -9.09
C ALA A 139 -18.73 8.51 -8.41
#